data_508d18d301c882cf880e97b0fa1a1b6c
#
_entry.id   508d18d301c882cf880e97b0fa1a1b6c
#
_cell.length_a   1.000
_cell.length_b   1.000
_cell.length_c   1.000
_cell.angle_alpha   90.00
_cell.angle_beta   90.00
_cell.angle_gamma   90.00
#
_symmetry.space_group_name_H-M   'P 1'
#
loop_
_entity.id
_entity.type
_entity.pdbx_description
1 polymer ?
#
loop_
_entity_poly.entity_id
_entity_poly.type
_entity_poly.pdbx_seq_one_letter_code
_entity_poly.pdbx_strand_id
1 'polypeptide(L)'
;AKRASRRNLVAEALEHAAEAIERIPSDFTTREQASIQAMFANSLASFGHLFPGTEVYHRSSLAYTKAIKGTLRSESPTNWAYLQRNLGTVLQALGERTDDIDTLVQAADAYRAALEVFSLETTPFPWATTQNRLGQVLYRLDSKSGETKGLKEALSIYQGALKVLTKRSMPLLWSETMNNLGQTAQVLGRELNNEDVLERAVTAYKQALMVRKRDTQPTLWAATQNNMGSALFILGRMTSKDQYFEDALAAFMGAREVYTTLSLTRMVEVTEKNIAHAEERLPDGAGKSDTKDAAMWWLEEEDPSNKS
;
A
#
# COMPACT_ATOMS: atom_id res chain seq x y z
N ALA A 1 11.37 22.15 -17.41
CA ALA A 1 11.74 21.87 -18.80
C ALA A 1 12.12 20.39 -18.98
N LYS A 2 13.17 19.83 -18.33
CA LYS A 2 13.62 18.43 -18.52
C LYS A 2 12.54 17.36 -18.25
N ARG A 3 11.69 17.51 -17.20
CA ARG A 3 10.59 16.57 -16.92
C ARG A 3 9.50 16.58 -18.01
N ALA A 4 9.16 17.77 -18.53
CA ALA A 4 8.18 17.90 -19.61
C ALA A 4 8.69 17.27 -20.92
N SER A 5 9.96 17.52 -21.29
CA SER A 5 10.60 16.92 -22.46
C SER A 5 10.62 15.39 -22.37
N ARG A 6 11.00 14.84 -21.21
CA ARG A 6 11.00 13.38 -20.99
C ARG A 6 9.60 12.78 -21.10
N ARG A 7 8.57 13.44 -20.55
CA ARG A 7 7.18 13.00 -20.65
C ARG A 7 6.70 12.96 -22.11
N ASN A 8 7.02 13.99 -22.90
CA ASN A 8 6.61 14.06 -24.30
C ASN A 8 7.27 12.93 -25.13
N LEU A 9 8.56 12.65 -24.92
CA LEU A 9 9.24 11.54 -25.59
C LEU A 9 8.64 10.19 -25.24
N VAL A 10 8.25 9.97 -23.97
CA VAL A 10 7.59 8.75 -23.56
C VAL A 10 6.18 8.64 -24.18
N ALA A 11 5.43 9.74 -24.23
CA ALA A 11 4.11 9.75 -24.87
C ALA A 11 4.21 9.37 -26.35
N GLU A 12 5.13 9.98 -27.09
CA GLU A 12 5.39 9.69 -28.52
C GLU A 12 5.77 8.21 -28.73
N ALA A 13 6.68 7.68 -27.89
CA ALA A 13 7.06 6.27 -27.96
C ALA A 13 5.88 5.31 -27.69
N LEU A 14 5.00 5.65 -26.75
CA LEU A 14 3.79 4.85 -26.45
C LEU A 14 2.77 4.92 -27.59
N GLU A 15 2.62 6.06 -28.28
CA GLU A 15 1.75 6.15 -29.46
C GLU A 15 2.29 5.31 -30.62
N HIS A 16 3.57 5.40 -30.93
CA HIS A 16 4.19 4.54 -31.96
C HIS A 16 4.08 3.06 -31.63
N ALA A 17 4.21 2.68 -30.35
CA ALA A 17 3.99 1.31 -29.92
C ALA A 17 2.52 0.88 -30.12
N ALA A 18 1.56 1.76 -29.86
CA ALA A 18 0.14 1.49 -30.11
C ALA A 18 -0.16 1.28 -31.60
N GLU A 19 0.35 2.17 -32.46
CA GLU A 19 0.22 2.03 -33.92
C GLU A 19 0.83 0.71 -34.43
N ALA A 20 1.99 0.33 -33.89
CA ALA A 20 2.65 -0.93 -34.25
C ALA A 20 1.81 -2.15 -33.88
N ILE A 21 1.13 -2.11 -32.73
CA ILE A 21 0.23 -3.19 -32.28
C ILE A 21 -1.00 -3.32 -33.17
N GLU A 22 -1.56 -2.23 -33.65
CA GLU A 22 -2.70 -2.26 -34.57
C GLU A 22 -2.32 -2.86 -35.94
N ARG A 23 -1.04 -2.83 -36.26
CA ARG A 23 -0.49 -3.37 -37.55
C ARG A 23 0.19 -4.73 -37.40
N ILE A 24 -0.05 -5.46 -36.29
CA ILE A 24 0.51 -6.83 -36.17
C ILE A 24 0.03 -7.69 -37.34
N PRO A 25 0.95 -8.29 -38.11
CA PRO A 25 0.60 -9.14 -39.20
C PRO A 25 -0.28 -10.34 -38.80
N SER A 26 -1.18 -10.76 -39.68
CA SER A 26 -2.12 -11.84 -39.42
C SER A 26 -1.49 -13.23 -39.33
N ASP A 27 -0.24 -13.39 -39.75
CA ASP A 27 0.55 -14.62 -39.63
C ASP A 27 1.16 -14.84 -38.24
N PHE A 28 1.13 -13.84 -37.38
CA PHE A 28 1.51 -14.01 -35.98
C PHE A 28 0.52 -14.93 -35.26
N THR A 29 1.06 -15.91 -34.55
CA THR A 29 0.25 -16.80 -33.71
C THR A 29 -0.44 -16.05 -32.61
N THR A 30 -1.54 -16.57 -32.08
CA THR A 30 -2.25 -16.00 -30.91
C THR A 30 -1.32 -15.79 -29.73
N ARG A 31 -0.36 -16.69 -29.53
CA ARG A 31 0.64 -16.57 -28.43
C ARG A 31 1.61 -15.40 -28.64
N GLU A 32 2.08 -15.21 -29.89
CA GLU A 32 2.96 -14.07 -30.21
C GLU A 32 2.22 -12.75 -30.05
N GLN A 33 0.99 -12.66 -30.56
CA GLN A 33 0.14 -11.48 -30.36
C GLN A 33 -0.10 -11.19 -28.87
N ALA A 34 -0.37 -12.22 -28.05
CA ALA A 34 -0.52 -12.07 -26.60
C ALA A 34 0.75 -11.56 -25.94
N SER A 35 1.92 -12.03 -26.36
CA SER A 35 3.22 -11.58 -25.84
C SER A 35 3.46 -10.11 -26.16
N ILE A 36 3.17 -9.67 -27.38
CA ILE A 36 3.29 -8.27 -27.79
C ILE A 36 2.34 -7.38 -26.98
N GLN A 37 1.08 -7.80 -26.80
CA GLN A 37 0.10 -7.11 -25.98
C GLN A 37 0.58 -6.99 -24.53
N ALA A 38 1.18 -8.04 -23.96
CA ALA A 38 1.74 -8.02 -22.61
C ALA A 38 2.90 -7.02 -22.46
N MET A 39 3.80 -6.98 -23.46
CA MET A 39 4.92 -6.03 -23.47
C MET A 39 4.43 -4.58 -23.51
N PHE A 40 3.45 -4.30 -24.35
CA PHE A 40 2.83 -2.97 -24.44
C PHE A 40 2.14 -2.59 -23.13
N ALA A 41 1.35 -3.49 -22.57
CA ALA A 41 0.69 -3.28 -21.28
C ALA A 41 1.69 -2.97 -20.16
N ASN A 42 2.81 -3.71 -20.09
CA ASN A 42 3.90 -3.46 -19.14
C ASN A 42 4.52 -2.08 -19.35
N SER A 43 4.74 -1.67 -20.60
CA SER A 43 5.30 -0.34 -20.92
C SER A 43 4.35 0.77 -20.46
N LEU A 44 3.06 0.68 -20.78
CA LEU A 44 2.03 1.62 -20.33
C LEU A 44 1.97 1.68 -18.80
N ALA A 45 1.92 0.54 -18.12
CA ALA A 45 1.87 0.48 -16.66
C ALA A 45 3.10 1.13 -16.01
N SER A 46 4.30 0.86 -16.55
CA SER A 46 5.57 1.39 -16.01
C SER A 46 5.66 2.90 -16.10
N PHE A 47 5.07 3.51 -17.11
CA PHE A 47 5.11 4.95 -17.33
C PHE A 47 3.85 5.70 -16.92
N GLY A 48 2.80 4.98 -16.49
CA GLY A 48 1.51 5.57 -16.11
C GLY A 48 1.61 6.69 -15.09
N HIS A 49 2.56 6.59 -14.15
CA HIS A 49 2.80 7.62 -13.13
C HIS A 49 3.31 8.97 -13.68
N LEU A 50 3.81 9.01 -14.91
CA LEU A 50 4.27 10.24 -15.56
C LEU A 50 3.12 11.08 -16.15
N PHE A 51 1.95 10.47 -16.31
CA PHE A 51 0.79 11.11 -16.95
C PHE A 51 -0.26 11.49 -15.91
N PRO A 52 -0.87 12.68 -16.01
CA PRO A 52 -1.85 13.17 -15.03
C PRO A 52 -3.20 12.55 -15.25
N GLY A 53 -3.53 11.73 -16.06
CA GLY A 53 -4.86 11.14 -16.31
C GLY A 53 -4.90 9.66 -15.99
N THR A 54 -5.98 9.04 -16.40
CA THR A 54 -6.27 7.61 -16.26
C THR A 54 -6.13 6.84 -17.57
N GLU A 55 -6.01 7.54 -18.70
CA GLU A 55 -6.00 6.96 -20.05
C GLU A 55 -4.93 5.89 -20.23
N VAL A 56 -3.73 6.13 -19.72
CA VAL A 56 -2.61 5.15 -19.81
C VAL A 56 -2.94 3.86 -19.06
N TYR A 57 -3.65 3.96 -17.92
CA TYR A 57 -4.08 2.79 -17.15
C TYR A 57 -5.22 2.04 -17.85
N HIS A 58 -6.19 2.75 -18.46
CA HIS A 58 -7.24 2.13 -19.26
C HIS A 58 -6.64 1.35 -20.45
N ARG A 59 -5.75 1.99 -21.21
CA ARG A 59 -5.07 1.32 -22.34
C ARG A 59 -4.24 0.11 -21.88
N SER A 60 -3.55 0.23 -20.73
CA SER A 60 -2.80 -0.88 -20.14
C SER A 60 -3.72 -2.05 -19.74
N SER A 61 -4.84 -1.78 -19.09
CA SER A 61 -5.79 -2.82 -18.69
C SER A 61 -6.40 -3.57 -19.89
N LEU A 62 -6.73 -2.85 -20.96
CA LEU A 62 -7.20 -3.44 -22.21
C LEU A 62 -6.14 -4.34 -22.86
N ALA A 63 -4.88 -3.90 -22.90
CA ALA A 63 -3.79 -4.66 -23.45
C ALA A 63 -3.50 -5.93 -22.61
N TYR A 64 -3.52 -5.85 -21.28
CA TYR A 64 -3.42 -7.06 -20.43
C TYR A 64 -4.60 -8.01 -20.65
N THR A 65 -5.82 -7.50 -20.79
CA THR A 65 -7.00 -8.33 -21.07
C THR A 65 -6.87 -9.08 -22.38
N LYS A 66 -6.35 -8.43 -23.44
CA LYS A 66 -6.05 -9.09 -24.72
C LYS A 66 -4.94 -10.13 -24.56
N ALA A 67 -3.87 -9.81 -23.83
CA ALA A 67 -2.78 -10.76 -23.57
C ALA A 67 -3.27 -12.01 -22.81
N ILE A 68 -4.11 -11.83 -21.79
CA ILE A 68 -4.69 -12.93 -20.99
C ILE A 68 -5.56 -13.84 -21.88
N LYS A 69 -6.39 -13.27 -22.76
CA LYS A 69 -7.22 -14.04 -23.68
C LYS A 69 -6.40 -14.89 -24.67
N GLY A 70 -5.24 -14.39 -25.09
CA GLY A 70 -4.34 -15.12 -26.00
C GLY A 70 -3.34 -16.03 -25.29
N THR A 71 -3.35 -16.11 -23.95
CA THR A 71 -2.47 -16.97 -23.17
C THR A 71 -3.27 -18.11 -22.55
N LEU A 72 -3.10 -19.34 -23.04
CA LEU A 72 -3.78 -20.50 -22.48
C LEU A 72 -3.19 -20.83 -21.09
N ARG A 73 -4.05 -20.79 -20.06
CA ARG A 73 -3.66 -21.12 -18.70
C ARG A 73 -3.09 -22.54 -18.56
N SER A 74 -3.62 -23.49 -19.34
CA SER A 74 -3.16 -24.88 -19.35
C SER A 74 -1.73 -25.05 -19.90
N GLU A 75 -1.30 -24.18 -20.82
CA GLU A 75 0.03 -24.27 -21.45
C GLU A 75 1.07 -23.43 -20.71
N SER A 76 0.65 -22.30 -20.14
CA SER A 76 1.54 -21.35 -19.50
C SER A 76 0.91 -20.77 -18.23
N PRO A 77 0.64 -21.61 -17.21
CA PRO A 77 -0.08 -21.17 -16.01
C PRO A 77 0.61 -20.02 -15.29
N THR A 78 1.92 -20.08 -15.15
CA THR A 78 2.71 -19.05 -14.46
C THR A 78 2.68 -17.69 -15.20
N ASN A 79 2.82 -17.70 -16.54
CA ASN A 79 2.72 -16.46 -17.33
C ASN A 79 1.31 -15.87 -17.24
N TRP A 80 0.28 -16.71 -17.35
CA TRP A 80 -1.11 -16.30 -17.20
C TRP A 80 -1.34 -15.64 -15.82
N ALA A 81 -0.79 -16.22 -14.75
CA ALA A 81 -0.90 -15.66 -13.40
C ALA A 81 -0.16 -14.32 -13.25
N TYR A 82 1.02 -14.16 -13.87
CA TYR A 82 1.69 -12.86 -13.91
C TYR A 82 0.88 -11.79 -14.66
N LEU A 83 0.24 -12.15 -15.77
CA LEU A 83 -0.65 -11.23 -16.50
C LEU A 83 -1.85 -10.81 -15.64
N GLN A 84 -2.49 -11.75 -14.94
CA GLN A 84 -3.58 -11.48 -14.02
C GLN A 84 -3.14 -10.56 -12.88
N ARG A 85 -2.01 -10.84 -12.22
CA ARG A 85 -1.46 -9.97 -11.18
C ARG A 85 -1.18 -8.55 -11.69
N ASN A 86 -0.60 -8.43 -12.88
CA ASN A 86 -0.26 -7.12 -13.46
C ASN A 86 -1.52 -6.36 -13.86
N LEU A 87 -2.54 -7.04 -14.41
CA LEU A 87 -3.87 -6.48 -14.65
C LEU A 87 -4.47 -5.93 -13.34
N GLY A 88 -4.42 -6.74 -12.26
CA GLY A 88 -4.87 -6.30 -10.94
C GLY A 88 -4.15 -5.04 -10.45
N THR A 89 -2.84 -4.93 -10.69
CA THR A 89 -2.05 -3.73 -10.31
C THR A 89 -2.50 -2.47 -11.07
N VAL A 90 -2.80 -2.61 -12.35
CA VAL A 90 -3.27 -1.48 -13.18
C VAL A 90 -4.69 -1.09 -12.81
N LEU A 91 -5.57 -2.06 -12.60
CA LEU A 91 -6.95 -1.82 -12.17
C LEU A 91 -6.99 -1.19 -10.77
N GLN A 92 -6.14 -1.64 -9.84
CA GLN A 92 -6.01 -1.01 -8.52
C GLN A 92 -5.62 0.47 -8.66
N ALA A 93 -4.57 0.77 -9.42
CA ALA A 93 -4.13 2.15 -9.64
C ALA A 93 -5.20 3.01 -10.33
N LEU A 94 -5.99 2.44 -11.23
CA LEU A 94 -7.11 3.09 -11.88
C LEU A 94 -8.23 3.36 -10.89
N GLY A 95 -8.72 2.34 -10.19
CA GLY A 95 -9.81 2.46 -9.22
C GLY A 95 -9.49 3.40 -8.04
N GLU A 96 -8.23 3.42 -7.57
CA GLU A 96 -7.79 4.38 -6.55
C GLU A 96 -7.77 5.83 -7.05
N ARG A 97 -7.47 6.06 -8.34
CA ARG A 97 -7.47 7.41 -8.93
C ARG A 97 -8.85 7.94 -9.26
N THR A 98 -9.75 7.06 -9.69
CA THR A 98 -11.13 7.41 -10.06
C THR A 98 -12.09 7.29 -8.90
N ASP A 99 -11.66 6.72 -7.78
CA ASP A 99 -12.48 6.33 -6.63
C ASP A 99 -13.60 5.37 -7.03
N ASP A 100 -13.35 4.52 -8.04
CA ASP A 100 -14.31 3.58 -8.62
C ASP A 100 -14.22 2.21 -7.94
N ILE A 101 -15.26 1.85 -7.22
CA ILE A 101 -15.39 0.61 -6.47
C ILE A 101 -15.42 -0.62 -7.41
N ASP A 102 -16.11 -0.54 -8.53
CA ASP A 102 -16.23 -1.66 -9.47
C ASP A 102 -14.88 -2.02 -10.08
N THR A 103 -14.08 -1.00 -10.40
CA THR A 103 -12.70 -1.21 -10.86
C THR A 103 -11.81 -1.83 -9.76
N LEU A 104 -12.00 -1.45 -8.49
CA LEU A 104 -11.29 -2.08 -7.37
C LEU A 104 -11.72 -3.54 -7.16
N VAL A 105 -12.99 -3.87 -7.33
CA VAL A 105 -13.47 -5.26 -7.31
C VAL A 105 -12.82 -6.08 -8.41
N GLN A 106 -12.77 -5.56 -9.65
CA GLN A 106 -12.07 -6.22 -10.76
C GLN A 106 -10.57 -6.43 -10.45
N ALA A 107 -9.92 -5.48 -9.75
CA ALA A 107 -8.54 -5.65 -9.31
C ALA A 107 -8.39 -6.82 -8.33
N ALA A 108 -9.30 -6.92 -7.34
CA ALA A 108 -9.31 -8.04 -6.40
C ALA A 108 -9.50 -9.39 -7.10
N ASP A 109 -10.41 -9.46 -8.07
CA ASP A 109 -10.67 -10.69 -8.84
C ASP A 109 -9.46 -11.09 -9.67
N ALA A 110 -8.77 -10.14 -10.28
CA ALA A 110 -7.53 -10.41 -11.02
C ALA A 110 -6.40 -10.93 -10.09
N TYR A 111 -6.26 -10.39 -8.89
CA TYR A 111 -5.31 -10.91 -7.91
C TYR A 111 -5.70 -12.31 -7.41
N ARG A 112 -6.99 -12.57 -7.14
CA ARG A 112 -7.47 -13.91 -6.77
C ARG A 112 -7.21 -14.92 -7.86
N ALA A 113 -7.47 -14.56 -9.13
CA ALA A 113 -7.15 -15.41 -10.27
C ALA A 113 -5.65 -15.76 -10.36
N ALA A 114 -4.76 -14.79 -10.12
CA ALA A 114 -3.32 -15.06 -10.06
C ALA A 114 -2.97 -16.04 -8.92
N LEU A 115 -3.61 -15.91 -7.76
CA LEU A 115 -3.39 -16.74 -6.58
C LEU A 115 -3.94 -18.18 -6.72
N GLU A 116 -4.76 -18.46 -7.72
CA GLU A 116 -5.12 -19.85 -8.08
C GLU A 116 -3.92 -20.63 -8.66
N VAL A 117 -2.88 -19.91 -9.09
CA VAL A 117 -1.65 -20.50 -9.66
C VAL A 117 -0.46 -20.27 -8.75
N PHE A 118 -0.29 -19.05 -8.24
CA PHE A 118 0.78 -18.76 -7.30
C PHE A 118 0.48 -19.42 -5.96
N SER A 119 1.44 -20.18 -5.43
CA SER A 119 1.32 -20.82 -4.12
C SER A 119 2.54 -20.55 -3.25
N LEU A 120 2.36 -20.73 -1.94
CA LEU A 120 3.44 -20.61 -0.97
C LEU A 120 4.58 -21.60 -1.25
N GLU A 121 4.25 -22.78 -1.75
CA GLU A 121 5.18 -23.89 -1.96
C GLU A 121 6.01 -23.71 -3.24
N THR A 122 5.37 -23.31 -4.34
CA THR A 122 6.00 -23.32 -5.68
C THR A 122 6.48 -21.94 -6.12
N THR A 123 5.79 -20.89 -5.69
CA THR A 123 6.07 -19.51 -6.09
C THR A 123 5.92 -18.55 -4.90
N PRO A 124 6.67 -18.74 -3.80
CA PRO A 124 6.46 -18.03 -2.53
C PRO A 124 6.49 -16.51 -2.68
N PHE A 125 7.44 -15.97 -3.43
CA PHE A 125 7.56 -14.51 -3.56
C PHE A 125 6.44 -13.89 -4.42
N PRO A 126 6.12 -14.36 -5.63
CA PRO A 126 4.94 -13.93 -6.38
C PRO A 126 3.64 -14.08 -5.58
N TRP A 127 3.49 -15.19 -4.86
CA TRP A 127 2.34 -15.42 -3.99
C TRP A 127 2.24 -14.35 -2.90
N ALA A 128 3.28 -14.14 -2.12
CA ALA A 128 3.27 -13.18 -1.00
C ALA A 128 3.06 -11.72 -1.45
N THR A 129 3.68 -11.33 -2.56
CA THR A 129 3.50 -9.97 -3.11
C THR A 129 2.10 -9.76 -3.70
N THR A 130 1.50 -10.80 -4.30
CA THR A 130 0.11 -10.75 -4.77
C THR A 130 -0.87 -10.71 -3.60
N GLN A 131 -0.63 -11.49 -2.55
CA GLN A 131 -1.39 -11.42 -1.30
C GLN A 131 -1.36 -10.00 -0.71
N ASN A 132 -0.17 -9.39 -0.58
CA ASN A 132 -0.06 -8.02 -0.05
C ASN A 132 -0.90 -7.02 -0.86
N ARG A 133 -0.90 -7.14 -2.19
CA ARG A 133 -1.71 -6.29 -3.07
C ARG A 133 -3.22 -6.55 -2.92
N LEU A 134 -3.64 -7.80 -2.87
CA LEU A 134 -5.04 -8.15 -2.62
C LEU A 134 -5.52 -7.57 -1.29
N GLY A 135 -4.71 -7.69 -0.22
CA GLY A 135 -5.02 -7.11 1.08
C GLY A 135 -5.22 -5.59 1.03
N GLN A 136 -4.40 -4.86 0.24
CA GLN A 136 -4.56 -3.42 0.03
C GLN A 136 -5.91 -3.07 -0.62
N VAL A 137 -6.30 -3.83 -1.64
CA VAL A 137 -7.60 -3.62 -2.32
C VAL A 137 -8.77 -3.90 -1.39
N LEU A 138 -8.74 -5.02 -0.65
CA LEU A 138 -9.78 -5.37 0.32
C LEU A 138 -9.91 -4.32 1.43
N TYR A 139 -8.78 -3.82 1.95
CA TYR A 139 -8.78 -2.70 2.88
C TYR A 139 -9.46 -1.47 2.28
N ARG A 140 -9.14 -1.14 1.02
CA ARG A 140 -9.70 0.04 0.35
C ARG A 140 -11.21 -0.08 0.14
N LEU A 141 -11.70 -1.26 -0.22
CA LEU A 141 -13.12 -1.53 -0.40
C LEU A 141 -13.91 -1.36 0.91
N ASP A 142 -13.47 -2.05 1.98
CA ASP A 142 -14.24 -2.09 3.23
C ASP A 142 -14.00 -0.87 4.13
N SER A 143 -12.85 -0.19 4.04
CA SER A 143 -12.56 0.99 4.86
C SER A 143 -13.53 2.14 4.65
N LYS A 144 -14.25 2.16 3.53
CA LYS A 144 -15.27 3.17 3.19
C LYS A 144 -16.69 2.72 3.49
N SER A 145 -16.98 1.43 3.36
CA SER A 145 -18.32 0.89 3.54
C SER A 145 -18.70 0.65 5.01
N GLY A 146 -17.70 0.59 5.90
CA GLY A 146 -17.89 0.14 7.29
C GLY A 146 -18.07 -1.37 7.43
N GLU A 147 -17.96 -2.12 6.33
CA GLU A 147 -17.97 -3.58 6.37
C GLU A 147 -16.67 -4.11 6.99
N THR A 148 -16.73 -5.27 7.61
CA THR A 148 -15.58 -5.84 8.31
C THR A 148 -15.08 -7.16 7.72
N LYS A 149 -15.80 -7.72 6.75
CA LYS A 149 -15.47 -9.01 6.16
C LYS A 149 -14.15 -8.98 5.39
N GLY A 150 -14.01 -8.05 4.47
CA GLY A 150 -12.78 -7.86 3.68
C GLY A 150 -11.62 -7.39 4.55
N LEU A 151 -11.86 -6.58 5.60
CA LEU A 151 -10.82 -6.21 6.56
C LEU A 151 -10.26 -7.43 7.32
N LYS A 152 -11.12 -8.36 7.73
CA LYS A 152 -10.69 -9.63 8.36
C LYS A 152 -9.92 -10.52 7.39
N GLU A 153 -10.39 -10.63 6.15
CA GLU A 153 -9.70 -11.33 5.07
C GLU A 153 -8.32 -10.71 4.83
N ALA A 154 -8.23 -9.38 4.72
CA ALA A 154 -6.97 -8.65 4.51
C ALA A 154 -5.96 -8.91 5.64
N LEU A 155 -6.38 -8.90 6.91
CA LEU A 155 -5.49 -9.23 8.04
C LEU A 155 -4.89 -10.63 7.91
N SER A 156 -5.72 -11.64 7.60
CA SER A 156 -5.27 -13.01 7.38
C SER A 156 -4.27 -13.10 6.21
N ILE A 157 -4.56 -12.39 5.13
CA ILE A 157 -3.73 -12.30 3.92
C ILE A 157 -2.36 -11.71 4.25
N TYR A 158 -2.30 -10.59 4.98
CA TYR A 158 -1.02 -9.97 5.37
C TYR A 158 -0.21 -10.89 6.29
N GLN A 159 -0.84 -11.56 7.26
CA GLN A 159 -0.17 -12.53 8.12
C GLN A 159 0.41 -13.71 7.31
N GLY A 160 -0.30 -14.16 6.28
CA GLY A 160 0.20 -15.15 5.34
C GLY A 160 1.42 -14.64 4.55
N ALA A 161 1.34 -13.45 3.97
CA ALA A 161 2.42 -12.84 3.21
C ALA A 161 3.71 -12.65 4.03
N LEU A 162 3.57 -12.30 5.31
CA LEU A 162 4.70 -12.10 6.24
C LEU A 162 5.48 -13.38 6.57
N LYS A 163 4.97 -14.56 6.25
CA LYS A 163 5.74 -15.81 6.33
C LYS A 163 6.87 -15.86 5.30
N VAL A 164 6.73 -15.15 4.20
CA VAL A 164 7.70 -15.05 3.11
C VAL A 164 8.44 -13.71 3.13
N LEU A 165 7.67 -12.62 3.25
CA LEU A 165 8.21 -11.27 3.33
C LEU A 165 8.73 -11.04 4.75
N THR A 166 10.01 -11.32 4.98
CA THR A 166 10.62 -11.15 6.31
C THR A 166 11.46 -9.88 6.39
N LYS A 167 11.62 -9.33 7.60
CA LYS A 167 12.49 -8.17 7.85
C LYS A 167 13.92 -8.40 7.35
N ARG A 168 14.41 -9.65 7.44
CA ARG A 168 15.78 -10.02 7.03
C ARG A 168 15.92 -10.09 5.51
N SER A 169 14.98 -10.74 4.81
CA SER A 169 15.09 -11.00 3.37
C SER A 169 14.58 -9.83 2.51
N MET A 170 13.53 -9.16 2.96
CA MET A 170 12.83 -8.13 2.20
C MET A 170 12.34 -6.99 3.09
N PRO A 171 13.25 -6.24 3.72
CA PRO A 171 12.90 -5.26 4.76
C PRO A 171 11.87 -4.23 4.29
N LEU A 172 11.98 -3.74 3.06
CA LEU A 172 11.06 -2.72 2.54
C LEU A 172 9.64 -3.25 2.38
N LEU A 173 9.48 -4.41 1.72
CA LEU A 173 8.17 -5.05 1.53
C LEU A 173 7.58 -5.53 2.87
N TRP A 174 8.43 -6.03 3.77
CA TRP A 174 8.02 -6.39 5.11
C TRP A 174 7.46 -5.19 5.87
N SER A 175 8.15 -4.05 5.85
CA SER A 175 7.69 -2.84 6.55
C SER A 175 6.44 -2.23 5.91
N GLU A 176 6.28 -2.37 4.60
CA GLU A 176 5.05 -1.99 3.88
C GLU A 176 3.88 -2.86 4.33
N THR A 177 4.09 -4.20 4.33
CA THR A 177 3.05 -5.15 4.75
C THR A 177 2.67 -4.95 6.22
N MET A 178 3.63 -4.68 7.12
CA MET A 178 3.36 -4.34 8.52
C MET A 178 2.54 -3.06 8.66
N ASN A 179 2.86 -2.01 7.90
CA ASN A 179 2.08 -0.77 7.91
C ASN A 179 0.63 -1.02 7.40
N ASN A 180 0.46 -1.79 6.34
CA ASN A 180 -0.85 -2.12 5.79
C ASN A 180 -1.68 -2.97 6.76
N LEU A 181 -1.04 -3.94 7.43
CA LEU A 181 -1.65 -4.71 8.52
C LEU A 181 -2.10 -3.77 9.66
N GLY A 182 -1.26 -2.82 10.04
CA GLY A 182 -1.59 -1.81 11.05
C GLY A 182 -2.81 -0.97 10.65
N GLN A 183 -2.87 -0.46 9.42
CA GLN A 183 -4.01 0.31 8.90
C GLN A 183 -5.29 -0.51 8.92
N THR A 184 -5.23 -1.76 8.48
CA THR A 184 -6.40 -2.65 8.45
C THR A 184 -6.87 -3.00 9.85
N ALA A 185 -5.95 -3.30 10.77
CA ALA A 185 -6.27 -3.56 12.17
C ALA A 185 -6.85 -2.31 12.86
N GLN A 186 -6.35 -1.12 12.57
CA GLN A 186 -6.87 0.15 13.11
C GLN A 186 -8.33 0.38 12.71
N VAL A 187 -8.65 0.22 11.41
CA VAL A 187 -10.04 0.38 10.94
C VAL A 187 -10.92 -0.70 11.56
N LEU A 188 -10.51 -1.97 11.51
CA LEU A 188 -11.27 -3.06 12.07
C LEU A 188 -11.48 -2.91 13.59
N GLY A 189 -10.46 -2.51 14.33
CA GLY A 189 -10.55 -2.29 15.77
C GLY A 189 -11.52 -1.17 16.14
N ARG A 190 -11.53 -0.10 15.34
CA ARG A 190 -12.51 0.99 15.46
C ARG A 190 -13.94 0.51 15.20
N GLU A 191 -14.17 -0.18 14.06
CA GLU A 191 -15.50 -0.64 13.68
C GLU A 191 -16.07 -1.67 14.69
N LEU A 192 -15.21 -2.52 15.24
CA LEU A 192 -15.60 -3.53 16.23
C LEU A 192 -15.56 -3.00 17.68
N ASN A 193 -15.13 -1.75 17.90
CA ASN A 193 -14.86 -1.20 19.22
C ASN A 193 -13.99 -2.16 20.07
N ASN A 194 -12.87 -2.63 19.49
CA ASN A 194 -12.02 -3.68 20.08
C ASN A 194 -10.61 -3.15 20.35
N GLU A 195 -10.26 -3.02 21.65
CA GLU A 195 -8.97 -2.52 22.14
C GLU A 195 -7.81 -3.41 21.68
N ASP A 196 -7.91 -4.74 21.82
CA ASP A 196 -6.84 -5.68 21.45
C ASP A 196 -6.46 -5.55 19.97
N VAL A 197 -7.44 -5.34 19.10
CA VAL A 197 -7.20 -5.18 17.66
C VAL A 197 -6.48 -3.86 17.38
N LEU A 198 -6.81 -2.79 18.11
CA LEU A 198 -6.13 -1.50 18.00
C LEU A 198 -4.69 -1.57 18.55
N GLU A 199 -4.44 -2.27 19.64
CA GLU A 199 -3.09 -2.49 20.16
C GLU A 199 -2.20 -3.28 19.19
N ARG A 200 -2.79 -4.27 18.49
CA ARG A 200 -2.11 -4.95 17.38
C ARG A 200 -1.78 -4.00 16.22
N ALA A 201 -2.64 -3.01 15.93
CA ALA A 201 -2.36 -2.00 14.94
C ALA A 201 -1.13 -1.16 15.35
N VAL A 202 -1.09 -0.68 16.59
CA VAL A 202 0.07 0.08 17.12
C VAL A 202 1.35 -0.76 17.06
N THR A 203 1.27 -2.03 17.46
CA THR A 203 2.39 -2.97 17.39
C THR A 203 2.90 -3.13 15.96
N ALA A 204 2.01 -3.28 14.98
CA ALA A 204 2.39 -3.41 13.58
C ALA A 204 3.07 -2.14 13.04
N TYR A 205 2.61 -0.95 13.43
CA TYR A 205 3.27 0.31 13.07
C TYR A 205 4.65 0.45 13.72
N LYS A 206 4.81 0.10 15.00
CA LYS A 206 6.10 0.06 15.68
C LYS A 206 7.09 -0.85 14.93
N GLN A 207 6.64 -2.03 14.51
CA GLN A 207 7.45 -2.95 13.72
C GLN A 207 7.82 -2.35 12.35
N ALA A 208 6.90 -1.72 11.63
CA ALA A 208 7.21 -1.04 10.38
C ALA A 208 8.29 0.05 10.55
N LEU A 209 8.27 0.79 11.67
CA LEU A 209 9.26 1.81 12.04
C LEU A 209 10.66 1.24 12.34
N MET A 210 10.79 -0.07 12.59
CA MET A 210 12.11 -0.70 12.69
C MET A 210 12.91 -0.61 11.38
N VAL A 211 12.21 -0.52 10.24
CA VAL A 211 12.81 -0.42 8.90
C VAL A 211 12.67 0.99 8.33
N ARG A 212 11.48 1.58 8.46
CA ARG A 212 11.22 2.94 8.00
C ARG A 212 11.88 3.93 8.94
N LYS A 213 13.08 4.38 8.58
CA LYS A 213 13.86 5.33 9.40
C LYS A 213 13.66 6.75 8.92
N ARG A 214 13.66 7.70 9.87
CA ARG A 214 13.49 9.12 9.61
C ARG A 214 14.52 9.66 8.61
N ASP A 215 15.78 9.21 8.72
CA ASP A 215 16.88 9.71 7.92
C ASP A 215 16.88 9.17 6.48
N THR A 216 16.49 7.88 6.31
CA THR A 216 16.57 7.20 5.01
C THR A 216 15.24 7.18 4.25
N GLN A 217 14.12 7.22 4.98
CA GLN A 217 12.76 7.15 4.41
C GLN A 217 11.82 8.14 5.13
N PRO A 218 12.14 9.44 5.16
CA PRO A 218 11.43 10.41 6.00
C PRO A 218 9.91 10.43 5.75
N THR A 219 9.48 10.40 4.49
CA THR A 219 8.05 10.42 4.16
C THR A 219 7.31 9.18 4.65
N LEU A 220 7.90 7.98 4.48
CA LEU A 220 7.29 6.73 4.94
C LEU A 220 7.30 6.62 6.47
N TRP A 221 8.36 7.10 7.11
CA TRP A 221 8.45 7.19 8.55
C TRP A 221 7.35 8.09 9.10
N ALA A 222 7.22 9.32 8.60
CA ALA A 222 6.23 10.27 9.04
C ALA A 222 4.78 9.78 8.81
N ALA A 223 4.52 9.14 7.67
CA ALA A 223 3.21 8.53 7.40
C ALA A 223 2.87 7.43 8.41
N THR A 224 3.85 6.58 8.76
CA THR A 224 3.65 5.52 9.75
C THR A 224 3.45 6.10 11.15
N GLN A 225 4.19 7.15 11.53
CA GLN A 225 3.99 7.88 12.79
C GLN A 225 2.59 8.48 12.88
N ASN A 226 2.14 9.17 11.83
CA ASN A 226 0.78 9.73 11.80
C ASN A 226 -0.30 8.65 11.92
N ASN A 227 -0.13 7.50 11.27
CA ASN A 227 -1.05 6.37 11.37
C ASN A 227 -1.04 5.78 12.79
N MET A 228 0.14 5.59 13.38
CA MET A 228 0.30 5.11 14.75
C MET A 228 -0.36 6.08 15.75
N GLY A 229 -0.13 7.37 15.62
CA GLY A 229 -0.77 8.40 16.43
C GLY A 229 -2.30 8.33 16.34
N SER A 230 -2.84 8.09 15.14
CA SER A 230 -4.29 7.93 14.97
C SER A 230 -4.85 6.68 15.68
N ALA A 231 -4.12 5.56 15.68
CA ALA A 231 -4.52 4.35 16.40
C ALA A 231 -4.46 4.56 17.92
N LEU A 232 -3.40 5.19 18.41
CA LEU A 232 -3.23 5.58 19.82
C LEU A 232 -4.34 6.54 20.29
N PHE A 233 -4.68 7.54 19.48
CA PHE A 233 -5.77 8.47 19.79
C PHE A 233 -7.12 7.73 19.93
N ILE A 234 -7.41 6.75 19.06
CA ILE A 234 -8.62 5.93 19.17
C ILE A 234 -8.58 5.11 20.48
N LEU A 235 -7.44 4.51 20.82
CA LEU A 235 -7.25 3.77 22.08
C LEU A 235 -7.48 4.69 23.30
N GLY A 236 -6.94 5.90 23.29
CA GLY A 236 -7.17 6.89 24.36
C GLY A 236 -8.66 7.19 24.54
N ARG A 237 -9.38 7.37 23.44
CA ARG A 237 -10.84 7.59 23.49
C ARG A 237 -11.64 6.41 24.01
N MET A 238 -11.20 5.18 23.73
CA MET A 238 -11.88 3.97 24.18
C MET A 238 -11.61 3.68 25.66
N THR A 239 -10.38 3.88 26.09
CA THR A 239 -9.90 3.49 27.43
C THR A 239 -9.89 4.61 28.43
N SER A 240 -10.02 5.87 27.99
CA SER A 240 -9.86 7.09 28.78
C SER A 240 -8.50 7.17 29.50
N LYS A 241 -7.45 6.57 28.91
CA LYS A 241 -6.07 6.62 29.43
C LYS A 241 -5.32 7.77 28.77
N ASP A 242 -4.88 8.74 29.56
CA ASP A 242 -4.16 9.93 29.09
C ASP A 242 -2.86 9.57 28.37
N GLN A 243 -2.17 8.50 28.79
CA GLN A 243 -0.94 8.02 28.16
C GLN A 243 -1.08 7.77 26.65
N TYR A 244 -2.21 7.24 26.21
CA TYR A 244 -2.43 7.05 24.78
C TYR A 244 -2.57 8.36 24.00
N PHE A 245 -3.11 9.41 24.62
CA PHE A 245 -3.18 10.74 24.00
C PHE A 245 -1.80 11.40 23.95
N GLU A 246 -0.99 11.26 24.99
CA GLU A 246 0.40 11.74 25.03
C GLU A 246 1.25 11.06 23.93
N ASP A 247 1.17 9.73 23.84
CA ASP A 247 1.87 8.96 22.83
C ASP A 247 1.39 9.32 21.40
N ALA A 248 0.09 9.56 21.23
CA ALA A 248 -0.47 10.01 19.95
C ALA A 248 0.07 11.40 19.58
N LEU A 249 0.09 12.33 20.53
CA LEU A 249 0.62 13.67 20.34
C LEU A 249 2.09 13.64 19.92
N ALA A 250 2.91 12.87 20.62
CA ALA A 250 4.34 12.69 20.28
C ALA A 250 4.52 12.15 18.85
N ALA A 251 3.73 11.15 18.46
CA ALA A 251 3.78 10.57 17.13
C ALA A 251 3.36 11.59 16.03
N PHE A 252 2.30 12.36 16.26
CA PHE A 252 1.85 13.41 15.33
C PHE A 252 2.87 14.54 15.22
N MET A 253 3.45 15.00 16.33
CA MET A 253 4.47 16.05 16.32
C MET A 253 5.70 15.63 15.52
N GLY A 254 6.18 14.41 15.71
CA GLY A 254 7.28 13.85 14.91
C GLY A 254 6.95 13.80 13.42
N ALA A 255 5.74 13.39 13.06
CA ALA A 255 5.29 13.37 11.66
C ALA A 255 5.21 14.78 11.06
N ARG A 256 4.63 15.75 11.79
CA ARG A 256 4.52 17.16 11.37
C ARG A 256 5.88 17.77 11.10
N GLU A 257 6.87 17.55 11.97
CA GLU A 257 8.22 18.07 11.79
C GLU A 257 8.82 17.63 10.43
N VAL A 258 8.71 16.36 10.11
CA VAL A 258 9.18 15.81 8.84
C VAL A 258 8.40 16.38 7.66
N TYR A 259 7.07 16.44 7.75
CA TYR A 259 6.25 16.98 6.68
C TYR A 259 6.54 18.46 6.41
N THR A 260 6.79 19.24 7.47
CA THR A 260 7.20 20.65 7.36
C THR A 260 8.55 20.78 6.68
N THR A 261 9.55 19.99 7.08
CA THR A 261 10.88 19.97 6.46
C THR A 261 10.82 19.62 4.97
N LEU A 262 9.90 18.74 4.58
CA LEU A 262 9.69 18.32 3.19
C LEU A 262 8.72 19.22 2.42
N SER A 263 8.20 20.29 3.03
CA SER A 263 7.21 21.21 2.44
C SER A 263 5.94 20.51 1.94
N LEU A 264 5.49 19.47 2.64
CA LEU A 264 4.28 18.70 2.32
C LEU A 264 3.03 19.33 2.99
N THR A 265 2.64 20.53 2.54
CA THR A 265 1.64 21.41 3.17
C THR A 265 0.36 20.68 3.55
N ARG A 266 -0.23 19.89 2.64
CA ARG A 266 -1.47 19.15 2.93
C ARG A 266 -1.30 18.15 4.08
N MET A 267 -0.14 17.50 4.19
CA MET A 267 0.14 16.55 5.29
C MET A 267 0.34 17.29 6.60
N VAL A 268 0.98 18.47 6.58
CA VAL A 268 1.11 19.35 7.75
C VAL A 268 -0.26 19.73 8.28
N GLU A 269 -1.15 20.25 7.43
CA GLU A 269 -2.51 20.66 7.83
C GLU A 269 -3.32 19.53 8.45
N VAL A 270 -3.26 18.31 7.88
CA VAL A 270 -3.93 17.14 8.44
C VAL A 270 -3.36 16.77 9.82
N THR A 271 -2.03 16.79 9.93
CA THR A 271 -1.36 16.41 11.18
C THR A 271 -1.59 17.44 12.29
N GLU A 272 -1.65 18.73 11.95
CA GLU A 272 -1.99 19.81 12.91
C GLU A 272 -3.40 19.65 13.48
N LYS A 273 -4.38 19.25 12.67
CA LYS A 273 -5.72 18.92 13.17
C LYS A 273 -5.69 17.73 14.14
N ASN A 274 -4.90 16.71 13.83
CA ASN A 274 -4.75 15.54 14.70
C ASN A 274 -4.09 15.93 16.04
N ILE A 275 -3.08 16.82 16.01
CA ILE A 275 -2.43 17.37 17.21
C ILE A 275 -3.45 18.11 18.06
N ALA A 276 -4.20 19.06 17.49
CA ALA A 276 -5.20 19.84 18.21
C ALA A 276 -6.24 18.93 18.90
N HIS A 277 -6.73 17.90 18.20
CA HIS A 277 -7.66 16.93 18.79
C HIS A 277 -7.05 16.11 19.93
N ALA A 278 -5.75 15.80 19.88
CA ALA A 278 -5.07 15.08 20.96
C ALA A 278 -4.84 16.00 22.17
N GLU A 279 -4.46 17.26 21.95
CA GLU A 279 -4.29 18.27 23.00
C GLU A 279 -5.59 18.57 23.76
N GLU A 280 -6.72 18.65 23.06
CA GLU A 280 -8.06 18.85 23.67
C GLU A 280 -8.47 17.73 24.65
N ARG A 281 -7.82 16.57 24.58
CA ARG A 281 -8.11 15.42 25.45
C ARG A 281 -7.22 15.32 26.67
N LEU A 282 -6.14 16.08 26.69
CA LEU A 282 -5.19 16.10 27.82
C LEU A 282 -5.58 17.19 28.81
N PRO A 283 -5.35 16.95 30.12
CA PRO A 283 -5.52 17.98 31.14
C PRO A 283 -4.70 19.23 30.82
N ASP A 284 -5.20 20.42 31.23
CA ASP A 284 -4.50 21.69 31.04
C ASP A 284 -3.06 21.60 31.59
N GLY A 285 -2.06 21.66 30.71
CA GLY A 285 -0.63 21.62 31.05
C GLY A 285 0.11 20.34 30.66
N ALA A 286 -0.57 19.24 30.35
CA ALA A 286 0.10 17.99 29.99
C ALA A 286 0.77 18.03 28.58
N GLY A 287 0.26 18.87 27.67
CA GLY A 287 0.86 19.04 26.33
C GLY A 287 2.08 19.98 26.28
N LYS A 288 2.51 20.53 27.39
CA LYS A 288 3.64 21.50 27.50
C LYS A 288 4.92 20.90 28.06
N SER A 289 4.95 19.61 28.40
CA SER A 289 6.19 18.96 28.80
C SER A 289 7.13 18.83 27.61
N ASP A 290 8.41 19.05 27.80
CA ASP A 290 9.48 18.95 26.79
C ASP A 290 9.39 17.62 26.04
N THR A 291 8.75 17.64 24.87
CA THR A 291 8.49 16.46 24.04
C THR A 291 9.75 15.84 23.43
N LYS A 292 10.95 16.36 23.75
CA LYS A 292 12.22 15.77 23.32
C LYS A 292 12.48 14.39 23.93
N ASP A 293 12.06 14.16 25.17
CA ASP A 293 12.25 12.88 25.84
C ASP A 293 11.11 11.87 25.55
N ALA A 294 9.87 12.36 25.37
CA ALA A 294 8.73 11.50 25.03
C ALA A 294 8.81 10.91 23.60
N ALA A 295 9.51 11.58 22.69
CA ALA A 295 9.58 11.17 21.29
C ALA A 295 10.51 9.97 21.01
N MET A 296 11.25 9.45 21.99
CA MET A 296 12.31 8.46 21.74
C MET A 296 12.20 7.16 22.55
N TRP A 297 11.25 7.01 23.47
CA TRP A 297 11.13 5.83 24.32
C TRP A 297 10.98 4.50 23.55
N TRP A 298 10.40 4.49 22.36
CA TRP A 298 10.29 3.27 21.53
C TRP A 298 11.56 2.94 20.71
N LEU A 299 12.58 3.83 20.70
CA LEU A 299 13.88 3.56 20.05
C LEU A 299 14.82 2.77 20.97
N GLU A 300 14.53 2.73 22.28
CA GLU A 300 15.37 2.11 23.31
C GLU A 300 14.97 0.66 23.63
N GLU A 301 13.80 0.16 23.17
CA GLU A 301 13.50 -1.26 23.25
C GLU A 301 14.42 -2.02 22.26
N GLU A 302 15.56 -2.49 22.74
CA GLU A 302 16.48 -3.39 22.02
C GLU A 302 15.71 -4.62 21.51
N ASP A 303 15.88 -4.92 20.22
CA ASP A 303 15.40 -6.13 19.58
C ASP A 303 15.90 -7.37 20.36
N PRO A 304 15.02 -8.18 20.98
CA PRO A 304 15.44 -9.36 21.72
C PRO A 304 16.23 -10.39 20.89
N SER A 305 16.22 -10.27 19.56
CA SER A 305 16.95 -11.15 18.64
C SER A 305 18.44 -10.81 18.50
N ASN A 306 18.93 -9.75 19.14
CA ASN A 306 20.33 -9.34 19.06
C ASN A 306 21.20 -9.87 20.25
N LYS A 307 20.62 -10.73 21.09
CA LYS A 307 21.34 -11.47 22.14
C LYS A 307 21.52 -12.92 21.74
N SER A 308 22.44 -13.18 20.80
CA SER A 308 23.09 -14.51 20.68
C SER A 308 24.29 -14.40 19.75
#